data_08d38687d2dcc22f9ac67566ac59fd89
#
_entry.id   08d38687d2dcc22f9ac67566ac59fd89
#
_cell.length_a   1.000
_cell.length_b   1.000
_cell.length_c   1.000
_cell.angle_alpha   90.00
_cell.angle_beta   90.00
_cell.angle_gamma   90.00
#
_symmetry.space_group_name_H-M   'P 1'
#
loop_
_entity.id
_entity.type
_entity.pdbx_description
1 polymer ?
#
loop_
_entity_poly.entity_id
_entity_poly.type
_entity_poly.pdbx_seq_one_letter_code
_entity_poly.pdbx_strand_id
1 'polypeptide(L)'
;MPRQARIDAPGALHHIIGRGIERRKIFRDDLDRDNFLTRLEKIVIETHTECFAWALMPNHFHLLLKTGKVPIATVMRRLLTGYAIEFNIRHRRSGHLFQNRYKSILCQEDPYLKEKGTPFIF
;
A
#
# COMPACT_ATOMS: atom_id res chain seq x y z
N MET A 1 -0.73 -2.78 -27.66
CA MET A 1 0.35 -2.07 -27.05
C MET A 1 0.85 -2.83 -25.84
N PRO A 2 2.14 -3.01 -25.75
CA PRO A 2 2.65 -3.62 -24.56
C PRO A 2 2.28 -2.75 -23.36
N ARG A 3 2.01 -3.42 -22.28
CA ARG A 3 1.75 -2.74 -21.03
C ARG A 3 2.93 -1.84 -20.67
N GLN A 4 2.64 -0.61 -20.43
CA GLN A 4 3.67 0.31 -20.00
C GLN A 4 4.34 -0.20 -18.74
N ALA A 5 5.65 -0.23 -18.75
CA ALA A 5 6.39 -0.53 -17.54
C ALA A 5 6.04 0.51 -16.48
N ARG A 6 5.85 0.06 -15.25
CA ARG A 6 5.65 0.97 -14.14
C ARG A 6 6.91 1.77 -13.97
N ILE A 7 6.76 3.07 -13.75
CA ILE A 7 7.90 3.91 -13.46
C ILE A 7 8.24 3.73 -11.99
N ASP A 8 9.38 3.12 -11.75
CA ASP A 8 9.88 2.88 -10.40
C ASP A 8 11.12 3.74 -10.11
N ALA A 9 11.12 4.94 -10.62
CA ALA A 9 12.22 5.85 -10.38
C ALA A 9 12.25 6.25 -8.90
N PRO A 10 13.46 6.38 -8.30
CA PRO A 10 13.56 6.92 -6.96
C PRO A 10 12.87 8.27 -6.85
N GLY A 11 12.12 8.46 -5.78
CA GLY A 11 11.37 9.69 -5.56
C GLY A 11 10.00 9.72 -6.23
N ALA A 12 9.61 8.64 -6.91
CA ALA A 12 8.26 8.59 -7.50
C ALA A 12 7.19 8.48 -6.42
N LEU A 13 6.12 9.24 -6.58
CA LEU A 13 5.01 9.23 -5.67
C LEU A 13 3.90 8.35 -6.22
N HIS A 14 3.48 7.36 -5.45
CA HIS A 14 2.48 6.38 -5.87
C HIS A 14 1.25 6.44 -4.97
N HIS A 15 0.09 6.48 -5.58
CA HIS A 15 -1.17 6.22 -4.90
C HIS A 15 -1.50 4.73 -5.09
N ILE A 16 -1.46 4.00 -4.00
CA ILE A 16 -1.66 2.55 -4.00
C ILE A 16 -3.05 2.23 -3.49
N ILE A 17 -3.75 1.35 -4.19
CA ILE A 17 -5.06 0.86 -3.78
C ILE A 17 -5.02 -0.65 -3.79
N GLY A 18 -5.37 -1.27 -2.66
CA GLY A 18 -5.50 -2.72 -2.56
C GLY A 18 -6.88 -3.10 -2.07
N ARG A 19 -7.41 -4.20 -2.58
CA ARG A 19 -8.76 -4.67 -2.24
C ARG A 19 -8.75 -6.12 -1.81
N GLY A 20 -9.68 -6.46 -0.92
CA GLY A 20 -9.92 -7.83 -0.53
C GLY A 20 -10.53 -8.63 -1.67
N ILE A 21 -10.15 -9.91 -1.74
CA ILE A 21 -10.74 -10.82 -2.71
C ILE A 21 -12.26 -10.91 -2.48
N GLU A 22 -13.03 -10.91 -3.54
CA GLU A 22 -14.49 -10.99 -3.47
C GLU A 22 -15.11 -9.94 -2.53
N ARG A 23 -14.48 -8.78 -2.45
CA ARG A 23 -14.89 -7.67 -1.57
C ARG A 23 -14.88 -8.05 -0.09
N ARG A 24 -14.14 -9.08 0.29
CA ARG A 24 -14.04 -9.51 1.67
C ARG A 24 -13.29 -8.49 2.51
N LYS A 25 -13.59 -8.49 3.79
CA LYS A 25 -12.87 -7.64 4.73
C LYS A 25 -11.42 -8.08 4.84
N ILE A 26 -10.52 -7.11 4.76
CA ILE A 26 -9.09 -7.31 5.00
C ILE A 26 -8.68 -6.74 6.35
N PHE A 27 -9.56 -5.98 6.98
CA PHE A 27 -9.41 -5.51 8.36
C PHE A 27 -10.72 -5.81 9.08
N ARG A 28 -10.70 -6.73 10.01
CA ARG A 28 -11.90 -7.10 10.75
C ARG A 28 -12.06 -6.30 12.03
N ASP A 29 -10.94 -5.80 12.55
CA ASP A 29 -10.91 -5.04 13.79
C ASP A 29 -9.65 -4.16 13.83
N ASP A 30 -9.49 -3.44 14.94
CA ASP A 30 -8.37 -2.53 15.10
C ASP A 30 -7.03 -3.25 15.21
N LEU A 31 -7.01 -4.47 15.71
CA LEU A 31 -5.77 -5.24 15.78
C LEU A 31 -5.25 -5.55 14.38
N ASP A 32 -6.14 -5.88 13.44
CA ASP A 32 -5.74 -6.08 12.05
C ASP A 32 -5.14 -4.79 11.47
N ARG A 33 -5.76 -3.65 11.75
CA ARG A 33 -5.24 -2.36 11.29
C ARG A 33 -3.88 -2.05 11.88
N ASP A 34 -3.72 -2.29 13.16
CA ASP A 34 -2.45 -2.07 13.85
C ASP A 34 -1.37 -2.97 13.29
N ASN A 35 -1.69 -4.23 13.00
CA ASN A 35 -0.74 -5.18 12.41
C ASN A 35 -0.29 -4.70 11.03
N PHE A 36 -1.22 -4.21 10.22
CA PHE A 36 -0.91 -3.68 8.90
C PHE A 36 0.00 -2.45 9.01
N LEU A 37 -0.33 -1.52 9.87
CA LEU A 37 0.43 -0.28 10.05
C LEU A 37 1.81 -0.52 10.65
N THR A 38 1.92 -1.44 11.59
CA THR A 38 3.21 -1.81 12.18
C THR A 38 4.13 -2.40 11.11
N ARG A 39 3.59 -3.26 10.27
CA ARG A 39 4.32 -3.86 9.17
C ARG A 39 4.72 -2.81 8.14
N LEU A 40 3.81 -1.93 7.80
CA LEU A 40 4.08 -0.83 6.87
C LEU A 40 5.19 0.07 7.39
N GLU A 41 5.13 0.47 8.65
CA GLU A 41 6.15 1.31 9.27
C GLU A 41 7.54 0.69 9.16
N LYS A 42 7.65 -0.59 9.53
CA LYS A 42 8.92 -1.30 9.44
C LYS A 42 9.47 -1.30 8.02
N ILE A 43 8.61 -1.61 7.05
CA ILE A 43 9.02 -1.72 5.65
C ILE A 43 9.45 -0.36 5.10
N VAL A 44 8.69 0.70 5.39
CA VAL A 44 9.03 2.03 4.86
C VAL A 44 10.35 2.53 5.44
N ILE A 45 10.63 2.23 6.70
CA ILE A 45 11.90 2.59 7.32
C ILE A 45 13.04 1.82 6.64
N GLU A 46 12.90 0.51 6.49
CA GLU A 46 13.95 -0.35 5.93
C GLU A 46 14.22 -0.05 4.45
N THR A 47 13.22 0.39 3.72
CA THR A 47 13.35 0.65 2.28
C THR A 47 13.54 2.13 1.95
N HIS A 48 13.62 2.98 2.96
CA HIS A 48 13.69 4.43 2.79
C HIS A 48 12.55 4.97 1.93
N THR A 49 11.38 4.38 2.11
CA THR A 49 10.14 4.86 1.51
C THR A 49 9.50 5.86 2.47
N GLU A 50 8.78 6.83 1.94
CA GLU A 50 8.02 7.76 2.78
C GLU A 50 6.53 7.50 2.59
N CYS A 51 5.79 7.49 3.69
CA CYS A 51 4.34 7.35 3.67
C CYS A 51 3.73 8.69 4.04
N PHE A 52 3.02 9.30 3.09
CA PHE A 52 2.41 10.60 3.29
C PHE A 52 0.98 10.51 3.79
N ALA A 53 0.27 9.44 3.44
CA ALA A 53 -1.12 9.28 3.84
C ALA A 53 -1.51 7.82 3.73
N TRP A 54 -2.49 7.45 4.50
CA TRP A 54 -3.08 6.12 4.43
C TRP A 54 -4.54 6.17 4.85
N ALA A 55 -5.32 5.23 4.34
CA ALA A 55 -6.69 5.02 4.76
C ALA A 55 -6.99 3.52 4.72
N LEU A 56 -7.48 2.99 5.82
CA LEU A 56 -7.75 1.57 5.95
C LEU A 56 -9.27 1.38 6.11
N MET A 57 -9.91 1.00 5.00
CA MET A 57 -11.32 0.67 4.98
C MET A 57 -11.50 -0.83 5.22
N PRO A 58 -12.69 -1.29 5.62
CA PRO A 58 -12.85 -2.72 5.94
C PRO A 58 -12.38 -3.66 4.84
N ASN A 59 -12.61 -3.33 3.58
CA ASN A 59 -12.31 -4.22 2.46
C ASN A 59 -11.32 -3.67 1.46
N HIS A 60 -10.70 -2.54 1.73
CA HIS A 60 -9.66 -1.98 0.86
C HIS A 60 -8.83 -0.95 1.63
N PHE A 61 -7.68 -0.61 1.05
CA PHE A 61 -6.81 0.40 1.62
C PHE A 61 -6.30 1.34 0.55
N HIS A 62 -5.92 2.52 0.99
CA HIS A 62 -5.23 3.52 0.19
C HIS A 62 -3.93 3.88 0.88
N LEU A 63 -2.85 3.95 0.11
CA LEU A 63 -1.56 4.43 0.61
C LEU A 63 -1.00 5.45 -0.36
N LEU A 64 -0.35 6.46 0.16
CA LEU A 64 0.39 7.42 -0.64
C LEU A 64 1.85 7.30 -0.25
N LEU A 65 2.64 6.69 -1.11
CA LEU A 65 4.03 6.33 -0.83
C LEU A 65 4.97 6.97 -1.83
N LYS A 66 6.06 7.50 -1.32
CA LYS A 66 7.15 8.02 -2.15
C LYS A 66 8.34 7.07 -1.98
N THR A 67 8.76 6.47 -3.08
CA THR A 67 9.84 5.48 -3.04
C THR A 67 11.21 6.11 -2.95
N GLY A 68 12.11 5.40 -2.26
CA GLY A 68 13.54 5.64 -2.35
C GLY A 68 14.15 4.75 -3.42
N LYS A 69 15.25 4.09 -3.11
CA LYS A 69 15.94 3.22 -4.07
C LYS A 69 15.24 1.89 -4.28
N VAL A 70 14.45 1.44 -3.32
CA VAL A 70 13.75 0.17 -3.42
C VAL A 70 12.46 0.36 -4.22
N PRO A 71 12.24 -0.43 -5.28
CA PRO A 71 11.04 -0.28 -6.12
C PRO A 71 9.75 -0.50 -5.35
N ILE A 72 8.69 0.17 -5.77
CA ILE A 72 7.38 0.03 -5.14
C ILE A 72 6.89 -1.42 -5.16
N ALA A 73 7.20 -2.18 -6.21
CA ALA A 73 6.79 -3.58 -6.30
C ALA A 73 7.39 -4.41 -5.15
N THR A 74 8.63 -4.15 -4.78
CA THR A 74 9.27 -4.84 -3.66
C THR A 74 8.63 -4.45 -2.34
N VAL A 75 8.38 -3.16 -2.14
CA VAL A 75 7.74 -2.65 -0.93
C VAL A 75 6.36 -3.30 -0.76
N MET A 76 5.57 -3.30 -1.81
CA MET A 76 4.21 -3.82 -1.75
C MET A 76 4.16 -5.34 -1.60
N ARG A 77 5.08 -6.06 -2.25
CA ARG A 77 5.15 -7.51 -2.09
C ARG A 77 5.43 -7.89 -0.64
N ARG A 78 6.37 -7.21 -0.01
CA ARG A 78 6.69 -7.47 1.39
C ARG A 78 5.50 -7.18 2.29
N LEU A 79 4.85 -6.05 2.08
CA LEU A 79 3.73 -5.63 2.89
C LEU A 79 2.54 -6.58 2.76
N LEU A 80 2.10 -6.83 1.54
CA LEU A 80 0.88 -7.59 1.30
C LEU A 80 1.05 -9.07 1.61
N THR A 81 2.19 -9.66 1.23
CA THR A 81 2.46 -11.07 1.54
C THR A 81 2.54 -11.28 3.05
N GLY A 82 3.29 -10.43 3.74
CA GLY A 82 3.43 -10.56 5.18
C GLY A 82 2.13 -10.36 5.92
N TYR A 83 1.37 -9.35 5.53
CA TYR A 83 0.08 -9.08 6.15
C TYR A 83 -0.93 -10.21 5.90
N ALA A 84 -0.98 -10.72 4.67
CA ALA A 84 -1.90 -11.80 4.33
C ALA A 84 -1.62 -13.06 5.14
N ILE A 85 -0.36 -13.39 5.34
CA ILE A 85 0.03 -14.53 6.18
C ILE A 85 -0.45 -14.32 7.61
N GLU A 86 -0.17 -13.17 8.18
CA GLU A 86 -0.56 -12.84 9.55
C GLU A 86 -2.07 -12.85 9.73
N PHE A 87 -2.80 -12.24 8.79
CA PHE A 87 -4.25 -12.22 8.82
C PHE A 87 -4.84 -13.62 8.75
N ASN A 88 -4.33 -14.45 7.84
CA ASN A 88 -4.83 -15.81 7.66
C ASN A 88 -4.57 -16.68 8.90
N ILE A 89 -3.42 -16.52 9.53
CA ILE A 89 -3.13 -17.24 10.78
C ILE A 89 -4.09 -16.79 11.87
N ARG A 90 -4.24 -15.49 12.05
CA ARG A 90 -5.08 -14.92 13.10
C ARG A 90 -6.54 -15.35 12.97
N HIS A 91 -7.05 -15.34 11.74
CA HIS A 91 -8.46 -15.61 11.47
C HIS A 91 -8.72 -17.05 11.00
N ARG A 92 -7.73 -17.92 11.09
CA ARG A 92 -7.84 -19.34 10.70
C ARG A 92 -8.39 -19.48 9.29
N ARG A 93 -7.79 -18.75 8.39
CA ARG A 93 -8.21 -18.66 7.01
C ARG A 93 -7.07 -19.12 6.10
N SER A 94 -7.39 -19.61 4.90
CA SER A 94 -6.40 -19.96 3.88
C SER A 94 -6.78 -19.30 2.56
N GLY A 95 -5.82 -19.27 1.64
CA GLY A 95 -6.05 -18.72 0.32
C GLY A 95 -5.74 -17.24 0.22
N HIS A 96 -5.99 -16.68 -0.96
CA HIS A 96 -5.70 -15.29 -1.23
C HIS A 96 -6.54 -14.36 -0.37
N LEU A 97 -5.90 -13.34 0.17
CA LEU A 97 -6.58 -12.28 0.89
C LEU A 97 -6.91 -11.11 -0.02
N PHE A 98 -5.98 -10.76 -0.91
CA PHE A 98 -6.13 -9.62 -1.79
C PHE A 98 -6.56 -10.05 -3.19
N GLN A 99 -7.42 -9.21 -3.80
CA GLN A 99 -7.86 -9.42 -5.16
C GLN A 99 -6.76 -8.98 -6.12
N ASN A 100 -6.30 -9.89 -6.97
CA ASN A 100 -5.31 -9.56 -8.02
C ASN A 100 -4.12 -8.74 -7.49
N ARG A 101 -3.57 -7.92 -8.35
CA ARG A 101 -2.51 -6.99 -7.98
C ARG A 101 -3.11 -5.69 -7.44
N TYR A 102 -2.40 -5.05 -6.53
CA TYR A 102 -2.76 -3.71 -6.11
C TYR A 102 -2.70 -2.77 -7.31
N LYS A 103 -3.49 -1.72 -7.27
CA LYS A 103 -3.46 -0.67 -8.28
C LYS A 103 -2.47 0.40 -7.83
N SER A 104 -1.60 0.81 -8.74
CA SER A 104 -0.64 1.88 -8.47
C SER A 104 -0.83 2.99 -9.49
N ILE A 105 -1.12 4.18 -9.00
CA ILE A 105 -1.27 5.37 -9.83
C ILE A 105 -0.08 6.28 -9.52
N LEU A 106 0.70 6.57 -10.55
CA LEU A 106 1.83 7.48 -10.40
C LEU A 106 1.29 8.91 -10.25
N CYS A 107 1.66 9.54 -9.16
CA CYS A 107 1.33 10.93 -8.92
C CYS A 107 2.52 11.78 -9.29
N GLN A 108 2.31 12.76 -10.16
CA GLN A 108 3.35 13.74 -10.43
C GLN A 108 3.34 14.76 -9.31
N GLU A 109 4.51 15.28 -8.99
CA GLU A 109 4.58 16.45 -8.12
C GLU A 109 3.92 17.59 -8.83
N ASP A 110 2.68 17.83 -8.46
CA ASP A 110 1.90 18.90 -9.01
C ASP A 110 2.25 20.19 -8.24
N PRO A 111 2.49 21.30 -8.92
CA PRO A 111 2.64 22.60 -8.24
C PRO A 111 1.50 22.88 -7.27
N TYR A 112 0.31 22.42 -7.59
CA TYR A 112 -0.85 22.58 -6.74
C TYR A 112 -0.67 21.84 -5.39
N LEU A 113 -0.20 20.62 -5.42
CA LEU A 113 0.06 19.85 -4.20
C LEU A 113 1.18 20.48 -3.37
N LYS A 114 2.22 20.94 -4.04
CA LYS A 114 3.32 21.64 -3.39
C LYS A 114 2.86 22.93 -2.73
N GLU A 115 2.04 23.67 -3.41
CA GLU A 115 1.53 24.94 -2.94
C GLU A 115 0.63 24.78 -1.73
N LYS A 116 -0.19 23.75 -1.72
CA LYS A 116 -1.06 23.45 -0.60
C LYS A 116 -0.32 22.84 0.58
N GLY A 117 0.84 22.26 0.34
CA GLY A 117 1.63 21.64 1.38
C GLY A 117 0.95 20.45 2.04
N THR A 118 -0.12 19.95 1.47
CA THR A 118 -0.89 18.85 2.03
C THR A 118 -0.93 17.69 1.06
N PRO A 119 -0.62 16.48 1.54
CA PRO A 119 -0.87 15.27 0.75
C PRO A 119 -2.37 15.02 0.63
N PHE A 120 -2.72 14.04 -0.18
CA PHE A 120 -4.10 13.61 -0.26
C PHE A 120 -4.60 13.14 1.09
N ILE A 121 -5.84 13.51 1.39
CA ILE A 121 -6.54 13.02 2.57
C ILE A 121 -7.60 12.04 2.08
N PHE A 122 -7.54 10.85 2.60
CA PHE A 122 -8.50 9.79 2.25
C PHE A 122 -9.55 9.64 3.33
#